data_eeea4b89e54c4ec1983df303a2c0d047
#
_entry.id   eeea4b89e54c4ec1983df303a2c0d047
#
_cell.length_a   1.000
_cell.length_b   1.000
_cell.length_c   1.000
_cell.angle_alpha   90.00
_cell.angle_beta   90.00
_cell.angle_gamma   90.00
#
_symmetry.space_group_name_H-M   'P 1'
#
loop_
_entity.id
_entity.type
_entity.pdbx_description
1 polymer ?
#
loop_
_entity_poly.entity_id
_entity_poly.type
_entity_poly.pdbx_seq_one_letter_code
_entity_poly.pdbx_strand_id
1 'polypeptide(L)'
;MDDTIRVFSGRTFSPKDIELIQWVRKTYPQLSRSELAATVCESLDWVTPAGRPKLQQCIAFLDELESEQIIKLPPKQVNMIRSGLPGKAVMEFDTNEISGEIKDYLPIELTIASTAKDQKRWRSYVDQYHMLGCQRAFGSRLRYFIRSGEKELGCLQFSASSWALEERENWIGWSMEDKKERLHLIVNNSRYLIFPWVKIKNLASKALSLVARQIQDDWLREFCYAPVLMETFVDREHFHGTCYKAANWTHLGQTKGLGRASRSKRPSLSKKDIYVYPLQKDFRACLKGEKPYKVVNPDER
;
A
#
# COMPACT_ATOMS: atom_id res chain seq x y z
N MET A 1 -30.65 -4.44 -14.55
CA MET A 1 -29.67 -4.59 -13.46
C MET A 1 -30.40 -5.28 -12.33
N ASP A 2 -29.85 -6.36 -11.84
CA ASP A 2 -30.54 -7.17 -10.82
C ASP A 2 -30.42 -6.43 -9.47
N ASP A 3 -31.53 -5.88 -8.99
CA ASP A 3 -31.60 -5.09 -7.75
C ASP A 3 -31.60 -5.99 -6.49
N THR A 4 -31.09 -7.21 -6.63
CA THR A 4 -31.19 -8.25 -5.60
C THR A 4 -30.24 -7.97 -4.45
N ILE A 5 -30.79 -7.65 -3.29
CA ILE A 5 -30.06 -7.59 -2.02
C ILE A 5 -29.63 -9.02 -1.64
N ARG A 6 -28.33 -9.21 -1.36
CA ARG A 6 -27.77 -10.50 -0.94
C ARG A 6 -27.45 -10.52 0.53
N VAL A 7 -27.69 -11.63 1.17
CA VAL A 7 -27.31 -11.83 2.59
C VAL A 7 -26.32 -12.98 2.68
N PHE A 8 -25.12 -12.69 3.19
CA PHE A 8 -24.08 -13.70 3.40
C PHE A 8 -23.41 -13.54 4.76
N SER A 9 -23.31 -14.61 5.52
CA SER A 9 -22.67 -14.63 6.86
C SER A 9 -23.15 -13.50 7.80
N GLY A 10 -24.46 -13.22 7.78
CA GLY A 10 -25.11 -12.20 8.63
C GLY A 10 -24.85 -10.74 8.19
N ARG A 11 -24.32 -10.54 6.97
CA ARG A 11 -24.16 -9.23 6.34
C ARG A 11 -25.04 -9.14 5.09
N THR A 12 -25.67 -7.99 4.93
CA THR A 12 -26.41 -7.62 3.73
C THR A 12 -25.47 -6.90 2.76
N PHE A 13 -25.49 -7.30 1.50
CA PHE A 13 -24.75 -6.70 0.39
C PHE A 13 -25.74 -6.06 -0.56
N SER A 14 -25.57 -4.77 -0.79
CA SER A 14 -26.32 -4.01 -1.79
C SER A 14 -25.75 -4.26 -3.20
N PRO A 15 -26.49 -3.94 -4.26
CA PRO A 15 -25.95 -3.94 -5.63
C PRO A 15 -24.67 -3.15 -5.76
N LYS A 16 -24.54 -2.00 -5.08
CA LYS A 16 -23.33 -1.18 -5.05
C LYS A 16 -22.15 -1.88 -4.41
N ASP A 17 -22.35 -2.73 -3.41
CA ASP A 17 -21.27 -3.52 -2.80
C ASP A 17 -20.76 -4.58 -3.80
N ILE A 18 -21.66 -5.17 -4.60
CA ILE A 18 -21.29 -6.11 -5.66
C ILE A 18 -20.53 -5.40 -6.79
N GLU A 19 -20.99 -4.23 -7.22
CA GLU A 19 -20.29 -3.40 -8.20
C GLU A 19 -18.88 -3.02 -7.71
N LEU A 20 -18.74 -2.68 -6.43
CA LEU A 20 -17.43 -2.41 -5.82
C LEU A 20 -16.52 -3.65 -5.87
N ILE A 21 -17.05 -4.84 -5.58
CA ILE A 21 -16.28 -6.08 -5.65
C ILE A 21 -15.83 -6.36 -7.10
N GLN A 22 -16.72 -6.19 -8.07
CA GLN A 22 -16.40 -6.32 -9.49
C GLN A 22 -15.32 -5.33 -9.90
N TRP A 23 -15.48 -4.08 -9.49
CA TRP A 23 -14.52 -3.03 -9.75
C TRP A 23 -13.14 -3.34 -9.13
N VAL A 24 -13.07 -3.76 -7.86
CA VAL A 24 -11.82 -4.19 -7.21
C VAL A 24 -11.16 -5.31 -8.01
N ARG A 25 -11.93 -6.29 -8.45
CA ARG A 25 -11.40 -7.42 -9.23
C ARG A 25 -10.87 -6.98 -10.60
N LYS A 26 -11.57 -6.08 -11.28
CA LYS A 26 -11.17 -5.52 -12.58
C LYS A 26 -9.92 -4.65 -12.46
N THR A 27 -9.88 -3.79 -11.43
CA THR A 27 -8.79 -2.82 -11.22
C THR A 27 -7.49 -3.49 -10.74
N TYR A 28 -7.60 -4.62 -10.02
CA TYR A 28 -6.46 -5.34 -9.45
C TYR A 28 -6.39 -6.80 -9.92
N PRO A 29 -6.21 -7.05 -11.21
CA PRO A 29 -6.30 -8.41 -11.79
C PRO A 29 -5.23 -9.38 -11.27
N GLN A 30 -4.11 -8.87 -10.77
CA GLN A 30 -2.97 -9.65 -10.28
C GLN A 30 -3.08 -10.05 -8.80
N LEU A 31 -4.08 -9.56 -8.06
CA LEU A 31 -4.24 -9.95 -6.66
C LEU A 31 -4.57 -11.43 -6.55
N SER A 32 -3.95 -12.12 -5.60
CA SER A 32 -4.36 -13.46 -5.19
C SER A 32 -5.76 -13.43 -4.54
N ARG A 33 -6.45 -14.59 -4.47
CA ARG A 33 -7.78 -14.68 -3.81
C ARG A 33 -7.76 -14.11 -2.38
N SER A 34 -6.71 -14.37 -1.62
CA SER A 34 -6.58 -13.86 -0.24
C SER A 34 -6.35 -12.34 -0.18
N GLU A 35 -5.58 -11.80 -1.10
CA GLU A 35 -5.35 -10.35 -1.20
C GLU A 35 -6.60 -9.62 -1.68
N LEU A 36 -7.31 -10.21 -2.65
CA LEU A 36 -8.61 -9.71 -3.12
C LEU A 36 -9.63 -9.67 -1.97
N ALA A 37 -9.76 -10.78 -1.22
CA ALA A 37 -10.65 -10.84 -0.06
C ALA A 37 -10.28 -9.82 1.01
N ALA A 38 -8.98 -9.60 1.26
CA ALA A 38 -8.53 -8.60 2.22
C ALA A 38 -8.89 -7.17 1.76
N THR A 39 -8.71 -6.87 0.47
CA THR A 39 -9.07 -5.58 -0.13
C THR A 39 -10.59 -5.34 -0.07
N VAL A 40 -11.38 -6.36 -0.40
CA VAL A 40 -12.86 -6.30 -0.32
C VAL A 40 -13.31 -6.11 1.12
N CYS A 41 -12.76 -6.84 2.09
CA CYS A 41 -13.07 -6.66 3.51
C CYS A 41 -12.75 -5.24 3.99
N GLU A 42 -11.63 -4.67 3.55
CA GLU A 42 -11.24 -3.30 3.93
C GLU A 42 -12.17 -2.28 3.27
N SER A 43 -12.47 -2.42 1.99
CA SER A 43 -13.34 -1.50 1.24
C SER A 43 -14.78 -1.49 1.74
N LEU A 44 -15.28 -2.63 2.21
CA LEU A 44 -16.64 -2.79 2.72
C LEU A 44 -16.74 -2.71 4.25
N ASP A 45 -15.64 -2.44 4.98
CA ASP A 45 -15.59 -2.53 6.44
C ASP A 45 -16.15 -3.85 6.98
N TRP A 46 -15.84 -4.95 6.29
CA TRP A 46 -16.34 -6.28 6.67
C TRP A 46 -15.40 -6.96 7.65
N VAL A 47 -15.60 -6.62 8.91
CA VAL A 47 -14.73 -7.04 10.01
C VAL A 47 -15.47 -7.85 11.08
N THR A 48 -14.71 -8.61 11.88
CA THR A 48 -15.22 -9.25 13.10
C THR A 48 -15.51 -8.21 14.19
N PRO A 49 -16.23 -8.55 15.27
CA PRO A 49 -16.37 -7.68 16.43
C PRO A 49 -15.07 -7.18 17.03
N ALA A 50 -13.98 -7.93 16.85
CA ALA A 50 -12.62 -7.55 17.26
C ALA A 50 -11.88 -6.72 16.20
N GLY A 51 -12.57 -6.26 15.14
CA GLY A 51 -12.00 -5.43 14.08
C GLY A 51 -11.07 -6.15 13.08
N ARG A 52 -11.01 -7.47 13.10
CA ARG A 52 -10.22 -8.26 12.13
C ARG A 52 -11.03 -8.49 10.86
N PRO A 53 -10.42 -8.38 9.66
CA PRO A 53 -11.09 -8.71 8.41
C PRO A 53 -11.66 -10.14 8.43
N LYS A 54 -12.90 -10.31 7.99
CA LYS A 54 -13.56 -11.62 7.88
C LYS A 54 -13.11 -12.35 6.61
N LEU A 55 -11.80 -12.60 6.47
CA LEU A 55 -11.18 -13.12 5.25
C LEU A 55 -11.80 -14.44 4.76
N GLN A 56 -12.04 -15.40 5.66
CA GLN A 56 -12.59 -16.71 5.27
C GLN A 56 -14.02 -16.58 4.73
N GLN A 57 -14.83 -15.76 5.40
CA GLN A 57 -16.20 -15.48 4.96
C GLN A 57 -16.19 -14.73 3.62
N CYS A 58 -15.26 -13.77 3.46
CA CYS A 58 -15.14 -13.03 2.21
C CYS A 58 -14.69 -13.95 1.06
N ILE A 59 -13.71 -14.83 1.27
CA ILE A 59 -13.28 -15.80 0.26
C ILE A 59 -14.47 -16.70 -0.16
N ALA A 60 -15.24 -17.22 0.81
CA ALA A 60 -16.41 -18.04 0.51
C ALA A 60 -17.47 -17.26 -0.27
N PHE A 61 -17.71 -16.00 0.07
CA PHE A 61 -18.63 -15.13 -0.67
C PHE A 61 -18.15 -14.84 -2.10
N LEU A 62 -16.86 -14.59 -2.27
CA LEU A 62 -16.27 -14.42 -3.60
C LEU A 62 -16.35 -15.70 -4.44
N ASP A 63 -16.15 -16.88 -3.85
CA ASP A 63 -16.33 -18.18 -4.52
C ASP A 63 -17.82 -18.37 -4.95
N GLU A 64 -18.80 -17.90 -4.16
CA GLU A 64 -20.22 -17.91 -4.52
C GLU A 64 -20.50 -16.99 -5.71
N LEU A 65 -19.99 -15.74 -5.68
CA LEU A 65 -20.11 -14.81 -6.81
C LEU A 65 -19.43 -15.33 -8.10
N GLU A 66 -18.35 -16.10 -7.97
CA GLU A 66 -17.70 -16.77 -9.12
C GLU A 66 -18.59 -17.88 -9.67
N SER A 67 -19.23 -18.70 -8.80
CA SER A 67 -20.14 -19.78 -9.21
C SER A 67 -21.37 -19.26 -9.95
N GLU A 68 -21.81 -18.05 -9.62
CA GLU A 68 -22.91 -17.35 -10.29
C GLU A 68 -22.45 -16.53 -11.51
N GLN A 69 -21.19 -16.63 -11.91
CA GLN A 69 -20.60 -15.91 -13.05
C GLN A 69 -20.62 -14.38 -12.93
N ILE A 70 -20.78 -13.84 -11.72
CA ILE A 70 -20.80 -12.40 -11.45
C ILE A 70 -19.38 -11.81 -11.50
N ILE A 71 -18.38 -12.60 -11.05
CA ILE A 71 -16.96 -12.24 -11.10
C ILE A 71 -16.14 -13.45 -11.55
N LYS A 72 -14.94 -13.19 -12.09
CA LYS A 72 -13.94 -14.21 -12.37
C LYS A 72 -12.78 -14.07 -11.41
N LEU A 73 -12.59 -15.04 -10.52
CA LEU A 73 -11.52 -15.01 -9.53
C LEU A 73 -10.16 -15.42 -10.11
N PRO A 74 -9.05 -15.00 -9.48
CA PRO A 74 -7.73 -15.52 -9.82
C PRO A 74 -7.68 -17.05 -9.57
N PRO A 75 -6.79 -17.79 -10.28
CA PRO A 75 -6.63 -19.21 -10.05
C PRO A 75 -6.28 -19.48 -8.60
N LYS A 76 -6.82 -20.58 -8.04
CA LYS A 76 -6.44 -21.01 -6.68
C LYS A 76 -4.96 -21.36 -6.69
N GLN A 77 -4.16 -20.59 -5.94
CA GLN A 77 -2.79 -21.00 -5.69
C GLN A 77 -2.83 -22.30 -4.87
N VAL A 78 -2.33 -23.37 -5.44
CA VAL A 78 -2.12 -24.61 -4.69
C VAL A 78 -1.02 -24.30 -3.67
N ASN A 79 -1.44 -23.94 -2.45
CA ASN A 79 -0.51 -23.90 -1.33
C ASN A 79 -0.04 -25.34 -1.09
N MET A 80 1.15 -25.68 -1.55
CA MET A 80 1.84 -26.83 -0.95
C MET A 80 1.86 -26.56 0.55
N ILE A 81 1.16 -27.40 1.31
CA ILE A 81 1.17 -27.41 2.76
C ILE A 81 2.63 -27.57 3.16
N ARG A 82 3.27 -26.47 3.51
CA ARG A 82 4.58 -26.52 4.17
C ARG A 82 4.34 -27.03 5.58
N SER A 83 4.35 -28.34 5.72
CA SER A 83 4.51 -29.02 7.00
C SER A 83 5.89 -28.64 7.56
N GLY A 84 5.87 -27.93 8.67
CA GLY A 84 7.05 -27.46 9.38
C GLY A 84 7.28 -25.98 9.14
N LEU A 85 7.19 -25.19 10.21
CA LEU A 85 7.76 -23.85 10.26
C LEU A 85 9.28 -24.01 10.08
N PRO A 86 9.88 -23.69 8.91
CA PRO A 86 11.31 -23.52 8.89
C PRO A 86 11.59 -22.37 9.82
N GLY A 87 12.47 -22.54 10.79
CA GLY A 87 13.04 -21.43 11.53
C GLY A 87 13.37 -20.36 10.51
N LYS A 88 13.02 -19.09 10.80
CA LYS A 88 13.32 -17.96 9.91
C LYS A 88 14.80 -18.06 9.57
N ALA A 89 15.12 -18.55 8.37
CA ALA A 89 16.50 -18.52 7.89
C ALA A 89 16.84 -17.04 7.79
N VAL A 90 17.55 -16.53 8.76
CA VAL A 90 18.05 -15.16 8.79
C VAL A 90 19.01 -15.06 7.63
N MET A 91 18.71 -14.24 6.64
CA MET A 91 19.67 -13.93 5.59
C MET A 91 20.78 -13.07 6.22
N GLU A 92 22.01 -13.49 6.02
CA GLU A 92 23.17 -12.67 6.36
C GLU A 92 23.33 -11.58 5.29
N PHE A 93 23.63 -10.38 5.75
CA PHE A 93 23.89 -9.23 4.90
C PHE A 93 25.25 -8.63 5.25
N ASP A 94 25.91 -8.08 4.26
CA ASP A 94 27.06 -7.23 4.52
C ASP A 94 26.58 -5.95 5.21
N THR A 95 27.02 -5.76 6.44
CA THR A 95 26.65 -4.61 7.29
C THR A 95 27.83 -3.66 7.52
N ASN A 96 28.88 -3.75 6.68
CA ASN A 96 29.97 -2.80 6.72
C ASN A 96 29.46 -1.38 6.53
N GLU A 97 30.01 -0.44 7.30
CA GLU A 97 29.57 0.93 7.25
C GLU A 97 29.78 1.55 5.86
N ILE A 98 28.74 2.20 5.38
CA ILE A 98 28.72 2.99 4.14
C ILE A 98 28.49 4.44 4.55
N SER A 99 29.53 5.25 4.55
CA SER A 99 29.49 6.65 4.99
C SER A 99 30.10 7.58 3.96
N GLY A 100 29.67 8.85 3.96
CA GLY A 100 30.18 9.87 3.03
C GLY A 100 29.11 10.85 2.56
N GLU A 101 29.43 11.59 1.53
CA GLU A 101 28.51 12.54 0.91
C GLU A 101 27.73 11.87 -0.24
N ILE A 102 26.50 12.34 -0.45
CA ILE A 102 25.64 11.78 -1.49
C ILE A 102 26.24 11.83 -2.90
N LYS A 103 27.09 12.84 -3.17
CA LYS A 103 27.79 12.98 -4.46
C LYS A 103 28.70 11.79 -4.79
N ASP A 104 29.26 11.14 -3.74
CA ASP A 104 30.18 10.02 -3.87
C ASP A 104 29.45 8.71 -4.25
N TYR A 105 28.12 8.73 -4.20
CA TYR A 105 27.23 7.59 -4.45
C TYR A 105 26.26 7.79 -5.61
N LEU A 106 26.45 8.85 -6.40
CA LEU A 106 25.61 9.08 -7.58
C LEU A 106 26.01 8.14 -8.75
N PRO A 107 25.04 7.65 -9.55
CA PRO A 107 23.61 7.89 -9.39
C PRO A 107 22.98 7.07 -8.26
N ILE A 108 22.04 7.67 -7.52
CA ILE A 108 21.13 6.90 -6.65
C ILE A 108 19.95 6.46 -7.51
N GLU A 109 19.63 5.18 -7.45
CA GLU A 109 18.58 4.56 -8.24
C GLU A 109 17.56 3.81 -7.37
N LEU A 110 16.34 3.71 -7.86
CA LEU A 110 15.30 2.88 -7.26
C LEU A 110 14.96 1.74 -8.21
N THR A 111 15.16 0.52 -7.75
CA THR A 111 14.88 -0.69 -8.52
C THR A 111 13.75 -1.49 -7.88
N ILE A 112 12.77 -1.92 -8.68
CA ILE A 112 11.65 -2.72 -8.19
C ILE A 112 12.15 -4.13 -7.83
N ALA A 113 11.75 -4.62 -6.66
CA ALA A 113 11.97 -6.00 -6.25
C ALA A 113 10.97 -6.92 -7.00
N SER A 114 11.25 -7.26 -8.25
CA SER A 114 10.32 -7.96 -9.14
C SER A 114 10.41 -9.48 -9.02
N THR A 115 11.62 -10.05 -8.85
CA THR A 115 11.81 -11.50 -8.78
C THR A 115 11.46 -12.08 -7.39
N ALA A 116 11.15 -13.37 -7.32
CA ALA A 116 10.91 -14.05 -6.05
C ALA A 116 12.12 -13.94 -5.10
N LYS A 117 13.35 -13.94 -5.65
CA LYS A 117 14.60 -13.74 -4.92
C LYS A 117 14.68 -12.34 -4.32
N ASP A 118 14.40 -11.31 -5.12
CA ASP A 118 14.38 -9.91 -4.67
C ASP A 118 13.32 -9.67 -3.62
N GLN A 119 12.11 -10.21 -3.83
CA GLN A 119 11.01 -10.13 -2.85
C GLN A 119 11.38 -10.77 -1.51
N LYS A 120 12.06 -11.92 -1.53
CA LYS A 120 12.55 -12.59 -0.32
C LYS A 120 13.62 -11.76 0.37
N ARG A 121 14.60 -11.25 -0.38
CA ARG A 121 15.69 -10.40 0.12
C ARG A 121 15.16 -9.10 0.72
N TRP A 122 14.25 -8.42 0.02
CA TRP A 122 13.59 -7.21 0.49
C TRP A 122 12.86 -7.45 1.82
N ARG A 123 12.10 -8.55 1.93
CA ARG A 123 11.40 -8.92 3.17
C ARG A 123 12.38 -9.16 4.31
N SER A 124 13.48 -9.84 4.04
CA SER A 124 14.50 -10.14 5.06
C SER A 124 15.13 -8.87 5.62
N TYR A 125 15.43 -7.87 4.78
CA TYR A 125 15.89 -6.57 5.25
C TYR A 125 14.87 -5.88 6.16
N VAL A 126 13.62 -5.81 5.72
CA VAL A 126 12.56 -5.11 6.47
C VAL A 126 12.21 -5.86 7.76
N ASP A 127 12.18 -7.19 7.76
CA ASP A 127 11.92 -7.99 8.96
C ASP A 127 13.03 -7.86 10.00
N GLN A 128 14.29 -7.71 9.58
CA GLN A 128 15.42 -7.60 10.49
C GLN A 128 15.64 -6.17 11.01
N TYR A 129 15.47 -5.16 10.17
CA TYR A 129 15.96 -3.81 10.46
C TYR A 129 14.87 -2.73 10.52
N HIS A 130 13.63 -3.01 10.13
CA HIS A 130 12.53 -2.05 10.26
C HIS A 130 11.69 -2.37 11.49
N MET A 131 11.43 -1.37 12.34
CA MET A 131 10.72 -1.54 13.63
C MET A 131 9.36 -2.25 13.52
N LEU A 132 8.64 -2.07 12.40
CA LEU A 132 7.34 -2.70 12.18
C LEU A 132 7.43 -4.04 11.44
N GLY A 133 8.63 -4.45 11.00
CA GLY A 133 8.84 -5.62 10.17
C GLY A 133 8.02 -5.63 8.87
N CYS A 134 8.01 -6.74 8.17
CA CYS A 134 7.27 -6.93 6.93
C CYS A 134 5.86 -7.49 7.22
N GLN A 135 4.97 -6.66 7.73
CA GLN A 135 3.56 -7.04 7.88
C GLN A 135 2.89 -7.13 6.50
N ARG A 136 1.80 -7.91 6.42
CA ARG A 136 1.00 -7.98 5.20
C ARG A 136 0.38 -6.60 4.91
N ALA A 137 0.76 -6.01 3.78
CA ALA A 137 0.04 -4.88 3.23
C ALA A 137 -1.15 -5.42 2.43
N PHE A 138 -2.27 -4.72 2.49
CA PHE A 138 -3.47 -5.02 1.69
C PHE A 138 -3.38 -4.31 0.33
N GLY A 139 -4.05 -4.88 -0.67
CA GLY A 139 -4.13 -4.30 -2.00
C GLY A 139 -2.82 -4.32 -2.79
N SER A 140 -2.77 -3.44 -3.78
CA SER A 140 -1.61 -3.25 -4.66
C SER A 140 -0.41 -2.72 -3.89
N ARG A 141 0.78 -3.19 -4.24
CA ARG A 141 2.03 -2.74 -3.60
C ARG A 141 3.23 -2.86 -4.52
N LEU A 142 4.12 -1.87 -4.45
CA LEU A 142 5.45 -1.91 -5.04
C LEU A 142 6.51 -1.82 -3.96
N ARG A 143 7.59 -2.58 -4.16
CA ARG A 143 8.76 -2.62 -3.30
C ARG A 143 9.98 -2.20 -4.07
N TYR A 144 10.74 -1.30 -3.50
CA TYR A 144 11.96 -0.77 -4.12
C TYR A 144 13.16 -1.04 -3.23
N PHE A 145 14.29 -1.32 -3.86
CA PHE A 145 15.62 -1.13 -3.28
C PHE A 145 16.12 0.27 -3.65
N ILE A 146 16.81 0.90 -2.72
CA ILE A 146 17.59 2.13 -2.95
C ILE A 146 19.01 1.67 -3.22
N ARG A 147 19.56 2.00 -4.37
CA ARG A 147 20.87 1.52 -4.80
C ARG A 147 21.81 2.65 -5.25
N SER A 148 23.10 2.35 -5.15
CA SER A 148 24.18 3.08 -5.81
C SER A 148 25.11 2.04 -6.44
N GLY A 149 25.02 1.84 -7.75
CA GLY A 149 25.63 0.69 -8.42
C GLY A 149 25.18 -0.62 -7.78
N GLU A 150 26.14 -1.46 -7.39
CA GLU A 150 25.86 -2.76 -6.76
C GLU A 150 25.50 -2.66 -5.26
N LYS A 151 25.68 -1.47 -4.64
CA LYS A 151 25.41 -1.28 -3.21
C LYS A 151 23.93 -1.05 -2.95
N GLU A 152 23.35 -1.86 -2.07
CA GLU A 152 22.01 -1.64 -1.54
C GLU A 152 22.08 -0.75 -0.30
N LEU A 153 21.36 0.36 -0.32
CA LEU A 153 21.41 1.40 0.69
C LEU A 153 20.14 1.45 1.54
N GLY A 154 19.05 0.85 1.08
CA GLY A 154 17.78 0.87 1.77
C GLY A 154 16.62 0.26 1.00
N CYS A 155 15.43 0.35 1.59
CA CYS A 155 14.19 -0.21 1.07
C CYS A 155 13.03 0.77 1.20
N LEU A 156 12.14 0.76 0.20
CA LEU A 156 10.86 1.47 0.21
C LEU A 156 9.72 0.51 -0.13
N GLN A 157 8.53 0.72 0.44
CA GLN A 157 7.29 0.08 -0.03
C GLN A 157 6.19 1.11 -0.12
N PHE A 158 5.51 1.10 -1.24
CA PHE A 158 4.23 1.76 -1.43
C PHE A 158 3.13 0.71 -1.52
N SER A 159 2.00 0.98 -0.90
CA SER A 159 0.83 0.10 -0.87
C SER A 159 -0.46 0.90 -1.01
N ALA A 160 -1.59 0.22 -1.19
CA ALA A 160 -2.90 0.87 -1.17
C ALA A 160 -3.07 1.71 0.10
N SER A 161 -3.77 2.84 -0.04
CA SER A 161 -4.07 3.79 1.03
C SER A 161 -5.06 3.23 2.05
N SER A 162 -5.07 3.79 3.25
CA SER A 162 -6.08 3.52 4.28
C SER A 162 -7.43 4.10 3.93
N TRP A 163 -8.52 3.36 4.21
CA TRP A 163 -9.89 3.85 3.99
C TRP A 163 -10.22 5.08 4.85
N ALA A 164 -9.96 5.03 6.14
CA ALA A 164 -10.36 6.07 7.09
C ALA A 164 -9.17 6.96 7.49
N LEU A 165 -9.16 8.21 7.04
CA LEU A 165 -8.17 9.22 7.40
C LEU A 165 -8.80 10.61 7.28
N GLU A 166 -9.42 11.10 8.35
CA GLU A 166 -10.20 12.34 8.39
C GLU A 166 -9.41 13.58 7.92
N GLU A 167 -8.17 13.72 8.34
CA GLU A 167 -7.31 14.86 7.99
C GLU A 167 -7.08 14.92 6.48
N ARG A 168 -6.87 13.77 5.84
CA ARG A 168 -6.73 13.67 4.38
C ARG A 168 -8.04 13.96 3.68
N GLU A 169 -9.16 13.38 4.17
CA GLU A 169 -10.49 13.59 3.58
C GLU A 169 -10.84 15.09 3.56
N ASN A 170 -10.64 15.77 4.70
CA ASN A 170 -10.89 17.19 4.82
C ASN A 170 -9.96 18.03 3.90
N TRP A 171 -8.69 17.62 3.80
CA TRP A 171 -7.71 18.34 2.97
C TRP A 171 -7.97 18.18 1.47
N ILE A 172 -8.44 17.00 1.02
CA ILE A 172 -8.85 16.77 -0.38
C ILE A 172 -10.20 17.47 -0.65
N GLY A 173 -11.15 17.37 0.27
CA GLY A 173 -12.50 17.93 0.16
C GLY A 173 -13.36 17.20 -0.87
N TRP A 174 -13.23 15.88 -0.96
CA TRP A 174 -14.03 15.02 -1.84
C TRP A 174 -15.28 14.47 -1.14
N SER A 175 -16.21 13.94 -1.93
CA SER A 175 -17.41 13.26 -1.42
C SER A 175 -17.09 11.83 -0.99
N MET A 176 -18.03 11.18 -0.32
CA MET A 176 -17.91 9.77 0.01
C MET A 176 -17.94 8.88 -1.25
N GLU A 177 -18.70 9.29 -2.25
CA GLU A 177 -18.79 8.65 -3.57
C GLU A 177 -17.46 8.72 -4.30
N ASP A 178 -16.86 9.91 -4.38
CA ASP A 178 -15.54 10.11 -4.98
C ASP A 178 -14.48 9.26 -4.31
N LYS A 179 -14.51 9.21 -2.98
CA LYS A 179 -13.59 8.40 -2.19
C LYS A 179 -13.72 6.91 -2.52
N LYS A 180 -14.94 6.37 -2.59
CA LYS A 180 -15.18 4.97 -2.94
C LYS A 180 -14.60 4.62 -4.31
N GLU A 181 -14.77 5.52 -5.26
CA GLU A 181 -14.32 5.32 -6.63
C GLU A 181 -12.82 5.54 -6.81
N ARG A 182 -12.22 6.50 -6.07
CA ARG A 182 -10.89 7.06 -6.40
C ARG A 182 -9.84 6.92 -5.30
N LEU A 183 -10.14 6.26 -4.18
CA LEU A 183 -9.15 6.03 -3.12
C LEU A 183 -7.93 5.26 -3.62
N HIS A 184 -8.09 4.41 -4.63
CA HIS A 184 -7.00 3.65 -5.25
C HIS A 184 -5.94 4.56 -5.91
N LEU A 185 -6.28 5.81 -6.24
CA LEU A 185 -5.35 6.80 -6.77
C LEU A 185 -4.40 7.39 -5.72
N ILE A 186 -4.58 6.99 -4.46
CA ILE A 186 -3.70 7.37 -3.35
C ILE A 186 -2.87 6.15 -2.95
N VAL A 187 -1.56 6.33 -2.85
CA VAL A 187 -0.63 5.29 -2.42
C VAL A 187 0.09 5.68 -1.16
N ASN A 188 0.23 4.72 -0.25
CA ASN A 188 0.83 4.93 1.07
C ASN A 188 2.27 4.40 1.11
N ASN A 189 3.24 5.26 1.44
CA ASN A 189 4.60 4.83 1.79
C ASN A 189 4.56 4.08 3.12
N SER A 190 4.30 2.79 3.06
CA SER A 190 4.02 1.94 4.22
C SER A 190 5.28 1.38 4.89
N ARG A 191 6.42 1.38 4.20
CA ARG A 191 7.75 1.03 4.71
C ARG A 191 8.79 1.93 4.09
N TYR A 192 9.65 2.46 4.95
CA TYR A 192 10.81 3.21 4.56
C TYR A 192 11.99 2.87 5.49
N LEU A 193 13.06 2.37 4.94
CA LEU A 193 14.24 1.92 5.65
C LEU A 193 15.50 2.37 4.90
N ILE A 194 16.29 3.24 5.48
CA ILE A 194 17.71 3.36 5.17
C ILE A 194 18.43 2.38 6.09
N PHE A 195 19.31 1.57 5.56
CA PHE A 195 19.95 0.53 6.37
C PHE A 195 20.76 1.14 7.51
N PRO A 196 20.80 0.52 8.72
CA PRO A 196 21.44 1.11 9.90
C PRO A 196 22.93 1.41 9.73
N TRP A 197 23.62 0.71 8.83
CA TRP A 197 25.03 0.92 8.50
C TRP A 197 25.26 1.95 7.41
N VAL A 198 24.20 2.54 6.83
CA VAL A 198 24.31 3.57 5.79
C VAL A 198 24.20 4.96 6.41
N LYS A 199 25.28 5.70 6.35
CA LYS A 199 25.47 7.03 6.94
C LYS A 199 25.68 8.10 5.86
N ILE A 200 24.83 8.13 4.85
CA ILE A 200 24.92 9.09 3.73
C ILE A 200 23.91 10.22 3.98
N LYS A 201 24.42 11.44 4.16
CA LYS A 201 23.58 12.62 4.40
C LYS A 201 22.65 12.86 3.20
N ASN A 202 21.40 13.23 3.48
CA ASN A 202 20.35 13.53 2.48
C ASN A 202 19.91 12.35 1.60
N LEU A 203 20.42 11.13 1.79
CA LEU A 203 19.99 9.96 1.03
C LEU A 203 18.48 9.73 1.12
N ALA A 204 17.94 9.85 2.33
CA ALA A 204 16.51 9.62 2.55
C ALA A 204 15.63 10.59 1.74
N SER A 205 15.85 11.89 1.82
CA SER A 205 15.07 12.86 1.03
C SER A 205 15.31 12.71 -0.48
N LYS A 206 16.53 12.34 -0.91
CA LYS A 206 16.85 12.04 -2.30
C LYS A 206 16.03 10.85 -2.82
N ALA A 207 15.96 9.75 -2.08
CA ALA A 207 15.17 8.57 -2.45
C ALA A 207 13.66 8.90 -2.55
N LEU A 208 13.12 9.71 -1.64
CA LEU A 208 11.73 10.19 -1.72
C LEU A 208 11.49 11.06 -2.96
N SER A 209 12.45 11.91 -3.33
CA SER A 209 12.35 12.72 -4.56
C SER A 209 12.45 11.88 -5.83
N LEU A 210 13.23 10.81 -5.81
CA LEU A 210 13.32 9.87 -6.94
C LEU A 210 12.03 9.09 -7.12
N VAL A 211 11.47 8.53 -6.04
CA VAL A 211 10.22 7.78 -6.14
C VAL A 211 9.07 8.66 -6.62
N ALA A 212 9.00 9.93 -6.20
CA ALA A 212 7.98 10.86 -6.67
C ALA A 212 8.00 11.08 -8.20
N ARG A 213 9.15 10.88 -8.84
CA ARG A 213 9.31 11.02 -10.30
C ARG A 213 8.96 9.77 -11.08
N GLN A 214 9.08 8.58 -10.48
CA GLN A 214 8.93 7.33 -11.21
C GLN A 214 7.72 6.50 -10.80
N ILE A 215 7.14 6.70 -9.61
CA ILE A 215 6.08 5.84 -9.08
C ILE A 215 4.82 5.79 -9.94
N GLN A 216 4.49 6.89 -10.64
CA GLN A 216 3.33 6.92 -11.53
C GLN A 216 3.50 5.95 -12.70
N ASP A 217 4.67 5.94 -13.33
CA ASP A 217 4.95 5.06 -14.47
C ASP A 217 5.15 3.60 -14.02
N ASP A 218 5.82 3.39 -12.88
CA ASP A 218 5.98 2.06 -12.30
C ASP A 218 4.64 1.45 -11.90
N TRP A 219 3.77 2.23 -11.26
CA TRP A 219 2.45 1.80 -10.84
C TRP A 219 1.52 1.55 -12.03
N LEU A 220 1.60 2.42 -13.04
CA LEU A 220 0.85 2.25 -14.28
C LEU A 220 1.24 0.96 -15.00
N ARG A 221 2.55 0.65 -15.08
CA ARG A 221 3.02 -0.62 -15.67
C ARG A 221 2.52 -1.84 -14.92
N GLU A 222 2.47 -1.79 -13.60
CA GLU A 222 2.12 -2.95 -12.80
C GLU A 222 0.61 -3.11 -12.63
N PHE A 223 -0.13 -2.00 -12.47
CA PHE A 223 -1.54 -1.99 -12.06
C PHE A 223 -2.49 -1.33 -13.05
N CYS A 224 -2.00 -0.87 -14.21
CA CYS A 224 -2.80 -0.26 -15.29
C CYS A 224 -3.41 1.10 -14.96
N TYR A 225 -3.04 1.74 -13.86
CA TYR A 225 -3.43 3.13 -13.52
C TYR A 225 -2.29 3.85 -12.80
N ALA A 226 -2.25 5.18 -12.92
CA ALA A 226 -1.27 6.01 -12.22
C ALA A 226 -1.87 6.64 -10.96
N PRO A 227 -1.19 6.54 -9.79
CA PRO A 227 -1.62 7.27 -8.59
C PRO A 227 -1.40 8.77 -8.77
N VAL A 228 -2.21 9.59 -8.09
CA VAL A 228 -2.12 11.05 -8.15
C VAL A 228 -1.63 11.69 -6.85
N LEU A 229 -1.62 10.90 -5.77
CA LEU A 229 -1.21 11.36 -4.45
C LEU A 229 -0.44 10.26 -3.70
N MET A 230 0.63 10.64 -3.03
CA MET A 230 1.30 9.79 -2.04
C MET A 230 0.95 10.25 -0.63
N GLU A 231 0.85 9.32 0.32
CA GLU A 231 0.71 9.59 1.75
C GLU A 231 1.70 8.77 2.57
N THR A 232 1.94 9.15 3.82
CA THR A 232 2.69 8.36 4.79
C THR A 232 2.31 8.72 6.22
N PHE A 233 2.64 7.82 7.16
CA PHE A 233 2.41 7.96 8.59
C PHE A 233 3.74 7.82 9.33
N VAL A 234 4.19 8.90 9.96
CA VAL A 234 5.45 8.96 10.71
C VAL A 234 5.18 8.86 12.20
N ASP A 235 5.71 7.83 12.84
CA ASP A 235 5.62 7.66 14.28
C ASP A 235 6.50 8.67 15.01
N ARG A 236 5.87 9.60 15.73
CA ARG A 236 6.57 10.69 16.41
C ARG A 236 7.44 10.26 17.59
N GLU A 237 7.15 9.12 18.17
CA GLU A 237 7.95 8.59 19.29
C GLU A 237 9.36 8.20 18.81
N HIS A 238 9.51 7.90 17.51
CA HIS A 238 10.76 7.41 16.96
C HIS A 238 11.35 8.31 15.86
N PHE A 239 10.51 9.11 15.16
CA PHE A 239 10.93 9.86 13.98
C PHE A 239 10.33 11.26 13.92
N HIS A 240 11.11 12.22 13.42
CA HIS A 240 10.69 13.62 13.28
C HIS A 240 10.15 13.99 11.87
N GLY A 241 10.11 13.04 10.94
CA GLY A 241 9.65 13.28 9.57
C GLY A 241 10.54 14.20 8.73
N THR A 242 11.78 14.42 9.15
CA THR A 242 12.72 15.39 8.53
C THR A 242 12.94 15.10 7.04
N CYS A 243 13.07 13.82 6.65
CA CYS A 243 13.27 13.46 5.25
C CYS A 243 12.07 13.79 4.36
N TYR A 244 10.85 13.68 4.89
CA TYR A 244 9.62 14.06 4.18
C TYR A 244 9.53 15.57 4.00
N LYS A 245 9.80 16.34 5.06
CA LYS A 245 9.87 17.81 4.99
C LYS A 245 10.91 18.26 3.97
N ALA A 246 12.12 17.67 4.01
CA ALA A 246 13.20 17.96 3.07
C ALA A 246 12.90 17.53 1.63
N ALA A 247 11.96 16.59 1.42
CA ALA A 247 11.46 16.17 0.12
C ALA A 247 10.15 16.89 -0.29
N ASN A 248 9.82 18.01 0.34
CA ASN A 248 8.65 18.86 0.06
C ASN A 248 7.29 18.17 0.26
N TRP A 249 7.20 17.22 1.17
CA TRP A 249 5.91 16.66 1.57
C TRP A 249 5.18 17.62 2.50
N THR A 250 3.87 17.73 2.32
CA THR A 250 2.99 18.57 3.13
C THR A 250 2.55 17.83 4.38
N HIS A 251 2.73 18.42 5.56
CA HIS A 251 2.21 17.90 6.82
C HIS A 251 0.74 18.28 7.00
N LEU A 252 -0.15 17.31 7.20
CA LEU A 252 -1.59 17.52 7.36
C LEU A 252 -2.07 17.54 8.80
N GLY A 253 -1.25 17.08 9.75
CA GLY A 253 -1.65 16.89 11.14
C GLY A 253 -1.30 15.50 11.65
N GLN A 254 -2.10 14.99 12.57
CA GLN A 254 -1.82 13.73 13.25
C GLN A 254 -3.01 12.78 13.23
N THR A 255 -2.71 11.48 13.18
CA THR A 255 -3.74 10.45 13.38
C THR A 255 -4.29 10.48 14.81
N LYS A 256 -5.54 10.08 14.99
CA LYS A 256 -6.19 10.00 16.30
C LYS A 256 -5.62 8.88 17.20
N GLY A 257 -4.65 8.08 16.73
CA GLY A 257 -4.10 6.94 17.47
C GLY A 257 -5.09 5.78 17.63
N LEU A 258 -6.19 5.79 16.87
CA LEU A 258 -7.16 4.70 16.83
C LEU A 258 -6.63 3.64 15.87
N GLY A 259 -6.38 2.41 16.34
CA GLY A 259 -6.02 1.29 15.47
C GLY A 259 -7.13 1.02 14.45
N ARG A 260 -6.79 0.48 13.28
CA ARG A 260 -7.74 0.10 12.20
C ARG A 260 -8.92 -0.73 12.70
N ALA A 261 -8.82 -1.35 13.85
CA ALA A 261 -9.77 -2.26 14.46
C ALA A 261 -10.30 -1.82 15.84
N SER A 262 -10.01 -0.60 16.28
CA SER A 262 -10.41 -0.18 17.62
C SER A 262 -11.84 0.33 17.62
N ARG A 263 -12.78 -0.49 18.15
CA ARG A 263 -14.11 -0.03 18.58
C ARG A 263 -14.06 0.83 19.85
N SER A 264 -12.93 0.82 20.55
CA SER A 264 -12.69 1.67 21.69
C SER A 264 -12.39 3.08 21.20
N LYS A 265 -13.11 4.07 21.71
CA LYS A 265 -12.80 5.50 21.51
C LYS A 265 -11.50 5.93 22.21
N ARG A 266 -10.80 5.00 22.89
CA ARG A 266 -9.53 5.27 23.56
C ARG A 266 -8.37 5.01 22.60
N PRO A 267 -7.46 5.97 22.39
CA PRO A 267 -6.24 5.75 21.60
C PRO A 267 -5.44 4.59 22.20
N SER A 268 -5.16 3.57 21.39
CA SER A 268 -4.35 2.40 21.79
C SER A 268 -3.01 2.34 21.06
N LEU A 269 -2.78 3.24 20.11
CA LEU A 269 -1.57 3.34 19.32
C LEU A 269 -0.96 4.75 19.42
N SER A 270 0.34 4.86 19.17
CA SER A 270 1.04 6.14 19.06
C SER A 270 0.40 7.04 17.99
N LYS A 271 0.32 8.34 18.24
CA LYS A 271 -0.09 9.32 17.25
C LYS A 271 1.00 9.43 16.19
N LYS A 272 0.60 9.43 14.92
CA LYS A 272 1.52 9.54 13.78
C LYS A 272 1.26 10.84 13.04
N ASP A 273 2.33 11.51 12.65
CA ASP A 273 2.24 12.64 11.72
C ASP A 273 1.86 12.13 10.33
N ILE A 274 0.95 12.83 9.68
CA ILE A 274 0.47 12.53 8.34
C ILE A 274 1.17 13.47 7.37
N TYR A 275 1.87 12.90 6.39
CA TYR A 275 2.46 13.65 5.29
C TYR A 275 1.87 13.19 3.98
N VAL A 276 1.69 14.13 3.05
CA VAL A 276 1.21 13.86 1.68
C VAL A 276 2.10 14.55 0.65
N TYR A 277 2.15 13.97 -0.55
CA TYR A 277 2.86 14.53 -1.69
C TYR A 277 2.03 14.38 -2.96
N PRO A 278 1.52 15.49 -3.54
CA PRO A 278 0.85 15.47 -4.84
C PRO A 278 1.81 15.07 -5.95
N LEU A 279 1.42 14.09 -6.75
CA LEU A 279 2.20 13.63 -7.92
C LEU A 279 1.90 14.46 -9.19
N GLN A 280 0.82 15.23 -9.16
CA GLN A 280 0.43 16.13 -10.23
C GLN A 280 -0.34 17.33 -9.69
N LYS A 281 -0.35 18.45 -10.43
CA LYS A 281 -0.94 19.71 -9.96
C LYS A 281 -2.44 19.65 -9.75
N ASP A 282 -3.15 18.92 -10.58
CA ASP A 282 -4.62 18.78 -10.59
C ASP A 282 -5.12 17.51 -9.85
N PHE A 283 -4.30 16.97 -8.94
CA PHE A 283 -4.62 15.76 -8.20
C PHE A 283 -5.99 15.82 -7.50
N ARG A 284 -6.41 16.99 -6.96
CA ARG A 284 -7.73 17.14 -6.34
C ARG A 284 -8.86 16.97 -7.34
N ALA A 285 -8.73 17.57 -8.53
CA ALA A 285 -9.71 17.44 -9.59
C ALA A 285 -9.84 15.98 -10.06
N CYS A 286 -8.71 15.25 -10.14
CA CYS A 286 -8.73 13.82 -10.41
C CYS A 286 -9.41 13.03 -9.30
N LEU A 287 -9.12 13.31 -8.03
CA LEU A 287 -9.73 12.64 -6.89
C LEU A 287 -11.22 12.92 -6.73
N LYS A 288 -11.70 14.09 -7.21
CA LYS A 288 -13.12 14.47 -7.22
C LYS A 288 -13.87 14.06 -8.51
N GLY A 289 -13.19 13.37 -9.44
CA GLY A 289 -13.80 12.99 -10.71
C GLY A 289 -14.02 14.11 -11.71
N GLU A 290 -13.52 15.31 -11.44
CA GLU A 290 -13.62 16.47 -12.32
C GLU A 290 -12.66 16.38 -13.50
N LYS A 291 -11.59 15.59 -13.36
CA LYS A 291 -10.59 15.31 -14.40
C LYS A 291 -10.24 13.84 -14.48
N PRO A 292 -9.91 13.33 -15.68
CA PRO A 292 -9.43 11.97 -15.83
C PRO A 292 -8.04 11.80 -15.21
N TYR A 293 -7.72 10.56 -14.84
CA TYR A 293 -6.38 10.12 -14.45
C TYR A 293 -5.80 9.17 -15.51
N LYS A 294 -4.49 8.98 -15.49
CA LYS A 294 -3.81 8.12 -16.47
C LYS A 294 -4.10 6.65 -16.18
N VAL A 295 -4.70 5.98 -17.16
CA VAL A 295 -5.07 4.57 -17.13
C VAL A 295 -4.70 3.93 -18.47
N VAL A 296 -4.32 2.65 -18.45
CA VAL A 296 -4.05 1.85 -19.66
C VAL A 296 -4.96 0.64 -19.63
N ASN A 297 -5.56 0.31 -20.77
CA ASN A 297 -6.38 -0.88 -20.89
C ASN A 297 -5.50 -2.13 -20.72
N PRO A 298 -5.82 -3.05 -19.80
CA PRO A 298 -5.07 -4.29 -19.63
C PRO A 298 -4.96 -5.15 -20.88
N ASP A 299 -5.96 -5.05 -21.78
CA ASP A 299 -6.06 -5.84 -23.02
C ASP A 299 -5.18 -5.27 -24.16
N GLU A 300 -4.53 -4.11 -23.94
CA GLU A 300 -3.62 -3.48 -24.91
C GLU A 300 -2.13 -3.76 -24.63
N ARG A 301 -1.83 -4.74 -23.74
CA ARG A 301 -0.47 -5.16 -23.39
C ARG A 301 0.00 -6.39 -24.16
#